data_b2e182f0428db801ba174933c3a5f66b
#
_entry.id   b2e182f0428db801ba174933c3a5f66b
#
_cell.length_a   1.000
_cell.length_b   1.000
_cell.length_c   1.000
_cell.angle_alpha   90.00
_cell.angle_beta   90.00
_cell.angle_gamma   90.00
#
_symmetry.space_group_name_H-M   'P 1'
#
loop_
_entity.id
_entity.type
_entity.pdbx_description
1 polymer ?
#
loop_
_entity_poly.entity_id
_entity_poly.type
_entity_poly.pdbx_seq_one_letter_code
_entity_poly.pdbx_strand_id
1 'polypeptide(L)'
;MAKAATTNIISIKDIIFTNELCNQLIDLYNNFGENDALNYENCKSILKNIVTNNNHYIFLYIDGSNNILGALTLLLEQKFIHNGKCVAHIEDFVVKHEFRGQNIGKDLINYAITYAQDHNCYKIILDTNSKLENYYASYGFVNKGIAMGLYF
;
A
#
# COMPACT_ATOMS: atom_id res chain seq x y z
N MET A 1 -25.70 -16.58 -9.58
CA MET A 1 -25.17 -15.21 -9.63
C MET A 1 -24.30 -15.00 -8.40
N ALA A 2 -22.98 -15.00 -8.57
CA ALA A 2 -22.06 -14.70 -7.47
C ALA A 2 -22.23 -13.22 -7.09
N LYS A 3 -22.60 -12.95 -5.84
CA LYS A 3 -22.55 -11.61 -5.27
C LYS A 3 -21.11 -11.11 -5.45
N ALA A 4 -20.93 -10.00 -6.17
CA ALA A 4 -19.66 -9.30 -6.17
C ALA A 4 -19.33 -9.01 -4.69
N ALA A 5 -18.24 -9.57 -4.21
CA ALA A 5 -17.74 -9.26 -2.89
C ALA A 5 -17.52 -7.74 -2.89
N THR A 6 -18.24 -7.03 -2.02
CA THR A 6 -17.96 -5.61 -1.74
C THR A 6 -16.53 -5.58 -1.24
N THR A 7 -15.61 -5.14 -2.08
CA THR A 7 -14.22 -4.96 -1.68
C THR A 7 -14.18 -3.83 -0.67
N ASN A 8 -13.74 -4.12 0.55
CA ASN A 8 -13.51 -3.11 1.60
C ASN A 8 -12.23 -2.27 1.30
N ILE A 9 -11.74 -2.33 0.06
CA ILE A 9 -10.52 -1.62 -0.36
C ILE A 9 -10.89 -0.49 -1.29
N ILE A 10 -10.39 0.70 -0.98
CA ILE A 10 -10.60 1.92 -1.74
C ILE A 10 -9.27 2.62 -2.00
N SER A 11 -9.13 3.25 -3.16
CA SER A 11 -7.98 4.11 -3.44
C SER A 11 -8.13 5.44 -2.70
N ILE A 12 -7.04 5.96 -2.15
CA ILE A 12 -7.00 7.29 -1.53
C ILE A 12 -7.46 8.39 -2.50
N LYS A 13 -7.33 8.16 -3.81
CA LYS A 13 -7.74 9.09 -4.86
C LYS A 13 -9.25 9.20 -5.04
N ASP A 14 -9.99 8.19 -4.57
CA ASP A 14 -11.44 8.10 -4.69
C ASP A 14 -12.17 8.56 -3.42
N ILE A 15 -11.41 9.00 -2.40
CA ILE A 15 -11.96 9.47 -1.13
C ILE A 15 -12.00 10.99 -1.10
N ILE A 16 -13.10 11.54 -0.59
CA ILE A 16 -13.19 12.97 -0.29
C ILE A 16 -12.26 13.28 0.89
N PHE A 17 -11.38 14.26 0.69
CA PHE A 17 -10.47 14.72 1.73
C PHE A 17 -11.23 15.37 2.88
N THR A 18 -11.05 14.83 4.09
CA THR A 18 -11.63 15.34 5.33
C THR A 18 -10.58 15.38 6.44
N ASN A 19 -10.84 16.17 7.49
CA ASN A 19 -9.98 16.16 8.67
C ASN A 19 -9.95 14.78 9.34
N GLU A 20 -11.07 14.07 9.32
CA GLU A 20 -11.17 12.72 9.86
C GLU A 20 -10.27 11.73 9.12
N LEU A 21 -10.22 11.79 7.78
CA LEU A 21 -9.31 10.98 6.99
C LEU A 21 -7.85 11.25 7.38
N CYS A 22 -7.45 12.51 7.51
CA CYS A 22 -6.10 12.85 7.97
C CYS A 22 -5.78 12.28 9.34
N ASN A 23 -6.70 12.42 10.31
CA ASN A 23 -6.49 11.92 11.66
C ASN A 23 -6.33 10.40 11.68
N GLN A 24 -7.12 9.67 10.90
CA GLN A 24 -7.01 8.22 10.79
C GLN A 24 -5.70 7.77 10.12
N LEU A 25 -5.22 8.49 9.10
CA LEU A 25 -3.94 8.21 8.47
C LEU A 25 -2.76 8.52 9.40
N ILE A 26 -2.81 9.63 10.14
CA ILE A 26 -1.81 9.98 11.15
C ILE A 26 -1.74 8.89 12.22
N ASP A 27 -2.88 8.44 12.73
CA ASP A 27 -2.94 7.34 13.71
C ASP A 27 -2.33 6.05 13.15
N LEU A 28 -2.69 5.68 11.91
CA LEU A 28 -2.19 4.46 11.27
C LEU A 28 -0.67 4.51 11.07
N TYR A 29 -0.14 5.59 10.50
CA TYR A 29 1.27 5.67 10.12
C TYR A 29 2.20 6.02 11.28
N ASN A 30 1.75 6.76 12.29
CA ASN A 30 2.57 7.03 13.49
C ASN A 30 2.83 5.75 14.32
N ASN A 31 2.05 4.70 14.12
CA ASN A 31 2.27 3.38 14.71
C ASN A 31 3.06 2.42 13.79
N PHE A 32 3.56 2.90 12.66
CA PHE A 32 4.32 2.12 11.68
C PHE A 32 5.82 2.24 11.90
N GLY A 33 6.36 1.44 12.82
CA GLY A 33 7.81 1.34 13.04
C GLY A 33 8.45 2.60 13.62
N GLU A 34 9.79 2.70 13.44
CA GLU A 34 10.56 3.89 13.80
C GLU A 34 10.50 4.90 12.65
N ASN A 35 9.76 5.97 12.83
CA ASN A 35 9.66 7.07 11.87
C ASN A 35 9.46 8.41 12.60
N ASP A 36 9.65 9.50 11.89
CA ASP A 36 9.28 10.84 12.37
C ASP A 36 7.76 10.97 12.46
N ALA A 37 7.26 11.51 13.56
CA ALA A 37 5.85 11.66 13.80
C ALA A 37 5.16 12.51 12.71
N LEU A 38 4.18 11.91 12.03
CA LEU A 38 3.35 12.59 11.06
C LEU A 38 2.40 13.57 11.78
N ASN A 39 2.39 14.84 11.38
CA ASN A 39 1.44 15.84 11.85
C ASN A 39 0.40 16.18 10.77
N TYR A 40 -0.64 16.93 11.16
CA TYR A 40 -1.77 17.25 10.29
C TYR A 40 -1.36 18.00 9.01
N GLU A 41 -0.53 19.05 9.12
CA GLU A 41 -0.13 19.86 7.97
C GLU A 41 0.73 19.06 6.99
N ASN A 42 1.64 18.23 7.51
CA ASN A 42 2.44 17.34 6.69
C ASN A 42 1.56 16.27 6.02
N CYS A 43 0.61 15.66 6.74
CA CYS A 43 -0.32 14.70 6.17
C CYS A 43 -1.09 15.30 4.99
N LYS A 44 -1.63 16.50 5.15
CA LYS A 44 -2.36 17.22 4.10
C LYS A 44 -1.50 17.50 2.88
N SER A 45 -0.26 17.96 3.09
CA SER A 45 0.69 18.25 2.02
C SER A 45 1.08 16.97 1.26
N ILE A 46 1.39 15.90 1.97
CA ILE A 46 1.73 14.59 1.40
C ILE A 46 0.57 14.04 0.57
N LEU A 47 -0.65 14.06 1.11
CA LEU A 47 -1.84 13.61 0.39
C LEU A 47 -2.06 14.37 -0.90
N LYS A 48 -1.91 15.70 -0.90
CA LYS A 48 -2.01 16.51 -2.11
C LYS A 48 -1.02 16.05 -3.19
N ASN A 49 0.22 15.77 -2.81
CA ASN A 49 1.24 15.28 -3.74
C ASN A 49 0.92 13.89 -4.27
N ILE A 50 0.44 12.98 -3.41
CA ILE A 50 0.11 11.61 -3.78
C ILE A 50 -1.09 11.57 -4.73
N VAL A 51 -2.18 12.27 -4.42
CA VAL A 51 -3.41 12.21 -5.26
C VAL A 51 -3.21 12.82 -6.64
N THR A 52 -2.28 13.77 -6.80
CA THR A 52 -1.94 14.38 -8.10
C THR A 52 -0.93 13.56 -8.91
N ASN A 53 -0.25 12.59 -8.30
CA ASN A 53 0.71 11.73 -8.99
C ASN A 53 0.00 10.50 -9.58
N ASN A 54 -0.01 10.39 -10.90
CA ASN A 54 -0.70 9.29 -11.61
C ASN A 54 -0.11 7.90 -11.34
N ASN A 55 1.12 7.83 -10.84
CA ASN A 55 1.84 6.57 -10.60
C ASN A 55 1.99 6.23 -9.11
N HIS A 56 1.33 6.99 -8.23
CA HIS A 56 1.38 6.79 -6.79
C HIS A 56 -0.02 6.50 -6.25
N TYR A 57 -0.22 5.35 -5.65
CA TYR A 57 -1.49 4.89 -5.10
C TYR A 57 -1.31 4.51 -3.64
N ILE A 58 -2.32 4.80 -2.83
CA ILE A 58 -2.49 4.22 -1.50
C ILE A 58 -3.83 3.52 -1.51
N PHE A 59 -3.83 2.22 -1.26
CA PHE A 59 -5.03 1.42 -1.08
C PHE A 59 -5.32 1.28 0.40
N LEU A 60 -6.51 1.68 0.79
CA LEU A 60 -6.98 1.66 2.17
C LEU A 60 -7.97 0.51 2.34
N TYR A 61 -7.78 -0.31 3.35
CA TYR A 61 -8.81 -1.23 3.81
C TYR A 61 -9.66 -0.54 4.86
N ILE A 62 -10.96 -0.43 4.59
CA ILE A 62 -11.93 0.25 5.47
C ILE A 62 -12.99 -0.73 5.97
N ASP A 63 -13.50 -0.49 7.17
CA ASP A 63 -14.64 -1.24 7.71
C ASP A 63 -15.99 -0.63 7.28
N GLY A 64 -17.11 -1.24 7.70
CA GLY A 64 -18.45 -0.76 7.40
C GLY A 64 -18.80 0.61 8.00
N SER A 65 -17.96 1.15 8.88
CA SER A 65 -18.09 2.47 9.51
C SER A 65 -17.09 3.48 8.94
N ASN A 66 -16.39 3.14 7.86
CA ASN A 66 -15.33 3.92 7.21
C ASN A 66 -14.07 4.14 8.08
N ASN A 67 -13.82 3.26 9.05
CA ASN A 67 -12.54 3.27 9.76
C ASN A 67 -11.45 2.61 8.92
N ILE A 68 -10.27 3.24 8.85
CA ILE A 68 -9.11 2.68 8.17
C ILE A 68 -8.46 1.64 9.08
N LEU A 69 -8.41 0.40 8.62
CA LEU A 69 -7.83 -0.74 9.34
C LEU A 69 -6.44 -1.12 8.84
N GLY A 70 -6.09 -0.72 7.62
CA GLY A 70 -4.79 -0.95 7.02
C GLY A 70 -4.61 -0.18 5.72
N ALA A 71 -3.37 -0.09 5.28
CA ALA A 71 -3.00 0.59 4.03
C ALA A 71 -1.82 -0.12 3.35
N LEU A 72 -1.75 0.06 2.04
CA LEU A 72 -0.64 -0.38 1.20
C LEU A 72 -0.38 0.68 0.14
N THR A 73 0.86 1.15 0.06
CA THR A 73 1.30 2.04 -1.02
C THR A 73 1.75 1.21 -2.22
N LEU A 74 1.33 1.61 -3.42
CA LEU A 74 1.76 1.02 -4.68
C LEU A 74 2.29 2.12 -5.60
N LEU A 75 3.57 2.03 -5.97
CA LEU A 75 4.20 2.90 -6.95
C LEU A 75 4.35 2.16 -8.28
N LEU A 76 4.02 2.81 -9.39
CA LEU A 76 4.21 2.28 -10.73
C LEU A 76 5.38 3.00 -11.40
N GLU A 77 6.47 2.30 -11.63
CA GLU A 77 7.66 2.83 -12.29
C GLU A 77 7.74 2.35 -13.73
N GLN A 78 7.67 3.26 -14.68
CA GLN A 78 7.86 2.92 -16.10
C GLN A 78 9.33 2.66 -16.40
N LYS A 79 9.61 1.57 -17.12
CA LYS A 79 10.95 1.18 -17.55
C LYS A 79 11.16 1.41 -19.04
N PHE A 80 12.41 1.68 -19.44
CA PHE A 80 12.82 1.60 -20.85
C PHE A 80 12.93 0.16 -21.33
N ILE A 81 13.39 -0.74 -20.45
CA ILE A 81 13.48 -2.17 -20.73
C ILE A 81 12.09 -2.81 -20.75
N HIS A 82 11.98 -4.05 -21.21
CA HIS A 82 10.73 -4.80 -21.31
C HIS A 82 9.65 -4.07 -22.14
N ASN A 83 10.08 -3.35 -23.18
CA ASN A 83 9.19 -2.62 -24.08
C ASN A 83 8.29 -1.60 -23.36
N GLY A 84 8.85 -0.86 -22.41
CA GLY A 84 8.15 0.19 -21.69
C GLY A 84 7.14 -0.30 -20.63
N LYS A 85 7.20 -1.57 -20.24
CA LYS A 85 6.35 -2.08 -19.14
C LYS A 85 6.74 -1.46 -17.80
N CYS A 86 5.78 -1.45 -16.87
CA CYS A 86 5.99 -0.95 -15.52
C CYS A 86 6.53 -2.02 -14.56
N VAL A 87 7.22 -1.56 -13.53
CA VAL A 87 7.46 -2.29 -12.28
C VAL A 87 6.56 -1.67 -11.21
N ALA A 88 5.85 -2.48 -10.45
CA ALA A 88 5.14 -2.01 -9.27
C ALA A 88 6.01 -2.21 -8.02
N HIS A 89 5.99 -1.22 -7.12
CA HIS A 89 6.67 -1.26 -5.82
C HIS A 89 5.62 -1.23 -4.72
N ILE A 90 5.63 -2.22 -3.83
CA ILE A 90 4.84 -2.19 -2.60
C ILE A 90 5.67 -1.52 -1.52
N GLU A 91 5.13 -0.46 -0.93
CA GLU A 91 5.76 0.35 0.10
C GLU A 91 4.75 0.60 1.25
N ASP A 92 5.25 1.00 2.41
CA ASP A 92 4.46 1.45 3.56
C ASP A 92 3.23 0.55 3.85
N PHE A 93 3.43 -0.76 3.80
CA PHE A 93 2.36 -1.72 4.02
C PHE A 93 2.12 -1.94 5.51
N VAL A 94 0.95 -1.56 5.99
CA VAL A 94 0.59 -1.59 7.40
C VAL A 94 -0.84 -2.08 7.63
N VAL A 95 -1.04 -2.87 8.69
CA VAL A 95 -2.35 -3.22 9.25
C VAL A 95 -2.32 -2.89 10.73
N LYS A 96 -3.35 -2.19 11.23
CA LYS A 96 -3.49 -1.89 12.66
C LYS A 96 -3.33 -3.15 13.49
N HIS A 97 -2.57 -3.06 14.58
CA HIS A 97 -2.16 -4.22 15.38
C HIS A 97 -3.35 -5.09 15.81
N GLU A 98 -4.42 -4.48 16.29
CA GLU A 98 -5.62 -5.13 16.79
C GLU A 98 -6.45 -5.84 15.71
N PHE A 99 -6.19 -5.55 14.44
CA PHE A 99 -6.89 -6.16 13.28
C PHE A 99 -6.02 -7.14 12.49
N ARG A 100 -4.79 -7.42 12.96
CA ARG A 100 -3.92 -8.43 12.33
C ARG A 100 -4.52 -9.82 12.48
N GLY A 101 -4.18 -10.71 11.54
CA GLY A 101 -4.72 -12.08 11.52
C GLY A 101 -6.15 -12.20 10.96
N GLN A 102 -6.77 -11.10 10.54
CA GLN A 102 -8.13 -11.05 9.98
C GLN A 102 -8.17 -10.96 8.45
N ASN A 103 -7.14 -11.41 7.76
CA ASN A 103 -6.98 -11.40 6.30
C ASN A 103 -6.88 -10.01 5.64
N ILE A 104 -6.89 -8.90 6.38
CA ILE A 104 -6.79 -7.54 5.83
C ILE A 104 -5.52 -7.37 4.97
N GLY A 105 -4.37 -7.81 5.49
CA GLY A 105 -3.12 -7.77 4.74
C GLY A 105 -3.15 -8.63 3.49
N LYS A 106 -3.78 -9.81 3.57
CA LYS A 106 -3.98 -10.70 2.42
C LYS A 106 -4.79 -10.02 1.32
N ASP A 107 -5.89 -9.38 1.69
CA ASP A 107 -6.78 -8.73 0.74
C ASP A 107 -6.07 -7.54 0.06
N LEU A 108 -5.33 -6.72 0.83
CA LEU A 108 -4.54 -5.60 0.30
C LEU A 108 -3.46 -6.06 -0.69
N ILE A 109 -2.70 -7.13 -0.36
CA ILE A 109 -1.68 -7.67 -1.26
C ILE A 109 -2.30 -8.21 -2.54
N ASN A 110 -3.37 -9.00 -2.44
CA ASN A 110 -4.06 -9.55 -3.61
C ASN A 110 -4.63 -8.44 -4.50
N TYR A 111 -5.17 -7.38 -3.88
CA TYR A 111 -5.64 -6.21 -4.61
C TYR A 111 -4.51 -5.52 -5.37
N ALA A 112 -3.37 -5.28 -4.71
CA ALA A 112 -2.19 -4.68 -5.34
C ALA A 112 -1.63 -5.54 -6.48
N ILE A 113 -1.62 -6.88 -6.34
CA ILE A 113 -1.20 -7.81 -7.40
C ILE A 113 -2.12 -7.68 -8.62
N THR A 114 -3.43 -7.74 -8.42
CA THR A 114 -4.41 -7.57 -9.50
C THR A 114 -4.26 -6.21 -10.17
N TYR A 115 -4.17 -5.15 -9.37
CA TYR A 115 -4.00 -3.79 -9.87
C TYR A 115 -2.73 -3.64 -10.74
N ALA A 116 -1.60 -4.18 -10.30
CA ALA A 116 -0.36 -4.15 -11.07
C ALA A 116 -0.46 -4.92 -12.39
N GLN A 117 -1.13 -6.07 -12.41
CA GLN A 117 -1.38 -6.85 -13.63
C GLN A 117 -2.23 -6.06 -14.62
N ASP A 118 -3.32 -5.44 -14.16
CA ASP A 118 -4.23 -4.63 -14.98
C ASP A 118 -3.54 -3.37 -15.55
N HIS A 119 -2.46 -2.90 -14.89
CA HIS A 119 -1.65 -1.75 -15.32
C HIS A 119 -0.38 -2.15 -16.07
N ASN A 120 -0.35 -3.36 -16.66
CA ASN A 120 0.74 -3.82 -17.52
C ASN A 120 2.11 -3.87 -16.82
N CYS A 121 2.14 -4.10 -15.52
CA CYS A 121 3.39 -4.34 -14.80
C CYS A 121 3.90 -5.75 -15.12
N TYR A 122 5.22 -5.87 -15.35
CA TYR A 122 5.82 -7.18 -15.59
C TYR A 122 6.32 -7.86 -14.32
N LYS A 123 6.42 -7.12 -13.23
CA LYS A 123 6.72 -7.63 -11.89
C LYS A 123 6.28 -6.65 -10.81
N ILE A 124 6.21 -7.17 -9.58
CA ILE A 124 6.10 -6.39 -8.34
C ILE A 124 7.35 -6.65 -7.51
N ILE A 125 7.86 -5.62 -6.86
CA ILE A 125 8.96 -5.73 -5.89
C ILE A 125 8.55 -5.11 -4.56
N LEU A 126 9.17 -5.56 -3.50
CA LEU A 126 9.07 -5.02 -2.15
C LEU A 126 10.34 -5.36 -1.36
N ASP A 127 10.62 -4.57 -0.35
CA ASP A 127 11.64 -4.89 0.63
C ASP A 127 11.02 -5.55 1.86
N THR A 128 11.69 -6.55 2.39
CA THR A 128 11.23 -7.25 3.58
C THR A 128 12.40 -7.82 4.38
N ASN A 129 12.14 -8.24 5.60
CA ASN A 129 13.10 -8.95 6.42
C ASN A 129 12.84 -10.47 6.41
N SER A 130 13.82 -11.23 6.90
CA SER A 130 13.74 -12.70 6.91
C SER A 130 12.53 -13.27 7.67
N LYS A 131 11.97 -12.54 8.64
CA LYS A 131 10.80 -13.01 9.42
C LYS A 131 9.52 -13.03 8.58
N LEU A 132 9.42 -12.14 7.58
CA LEU A 132 8.25 -12.02 6.70
C LEU A 132 8.46 -12.68 5.34
N GLU A 133 9.62 -13.26 5.05
CA GLU A 133 9.91 -13.90 3.78
C GLU A 133 8.86 -14.97 3.42
N ASN A 134 8.55 -15.88 4.35
CA ASN A 134 7.53 -16.90 4.13
C ASN A 134 6.12 -16.32 3.92
N TYR A 135 5.81 -15.20 4.57
CA TYR A 135 4.55 -14.52 4.39
C TYR A 135 4.40 -14.05 2.93
N TYR A 136 5.39 -13.36 2.39
CA TYR A 136 5.35 -12.90 1.00
C TYR A 136 5.51 -14.05 0.00
N ALA A 137 6.28 -15.08 0.31
CA ALA A 137 6.42 -16.27 -0.53
C ALA A 137 5.07 -16.98 -0.75
N SER A 138 4.15 -16.91 0.21
CA SER A 138 2.79 -17.47 0.09
C SER A 138 1.95 -16.80 -1.01
N TYR A 139 2.33 -15.60 -1.46
CA TYR A 139 1.73 -14.87 -2.60
C TYR A 139 2.51 -15.02 -3.90
N GLY A 140 3.57 -15.83 -3.92
CA GLY A 140 4.41 -16.06 -5.09
C GLY A 140 5.62 -15.13 -5.20
N PHE A 141 5.91 -14.30 -4.21
CA PHE A 141 7.16 -13.54 -4.18
C PHE A 141 8.34 -14.47 -3.93
N VAL A 142 9.47 -14.16 -4.55
CA VAL A 142 10.72 -14.91 -4.40
C VAL A 142 11.85 -13.97 -4.03
N ASN A 143 12.74 -14.41 -3.15
CA ASN A 143 13.93 -13.64 -2.79
C ASN A 143 14.82 -13.43 -4.03
N LYS A 144 15.21 -12.18 -4.29
CA LYS A 144 15.96 -11.76 -5.48
C LYS A 144 17.32 -11.16 -5.17
N GLY A 145 17.70 -11.12 -3.92
CA GLY A 145 19.02 -10.60 -3.53
C GLY A 145 18.98 -9.73 -2.30
N ILE A 146 19.93 -8.83 -2.20
CA ILE A 146 20.16 -7.95 -1.05
C ILE A 146 19.63 -6.57 -1.37
N ALA A 147 18.78 -6.01 -0.48
CA ALA A 147 18.44 -4.59 -0.48
C ALA A 147 19.54 -3.80 0.23
N MET A 148 19.88 -2.63 -0.29
CA MET A 148 20.88 -1.73 0.28
C MET A 148 20.27 -0.32 0.42
N GLY A 149 20.47 0.33 1.58
CA GLY A 149 20.01 1.69 1.85
C GLY A 149 21.16 2.61 2.20
N LEU A 150 21.09 3.86 1.78
CA LEU A 150 21.93 4.95 2.25
C LEU A 150 21.03 6.01 2.89
N TYR A 151 21.25 6.28 4.16
CA TYR A 151 20.43 7.21 4.95
C TYR A 151 21.15 8.56 5.11
N PHE A 152 20.38 9.67 5.13
CA PHE A 152 20.87 11.04 5.23
C PHE A 152 20.38 11.73 6.50
#